data_f2cee0378c51d22065d6b357552c1541
#
_entry.id   f2cee0378c51d22065d6b357552c1541
#
_cell.length_a   1.000
_cell.length_b   1.000
_cell.length_c   1.000
_cell.angle_alpha   90.00
_cell.angle_beta   90.00
_cell.angle_gamma   90.00
#
_symmetry.space_group_name_H-M   'P 1'
#
loop_
_entity.id
_entity.type
_entity.pdbx_description
1 polymer ?
#
loop_
_entity_poly.entity_id
_entity_poly.type
_entity_poly.pdbx_seq_one_letter_code
_entity_poly.pdbx_strand_id
1 'polypeptide(L)'
;NDTYNFLKIGHLHALAKLLSISMVEVYEVASFYSHFDILDDDEIEPAPITIRVCSSITCELFNSEKLFSDIVDKNIKDVRVVSAPCMGRCFSAPVCEVGHRHIDYASVKKVELVIDEKHFEPEIPNYEGLEEYQLKGGYKVLEACITGRLSVNEVITELSSSSLKGLGGAGFPTGKKWEFVLAEPEPRLMAVNADEGEPGTFKDRYHLERTPHQFLEGMLIGAWAINAETVFIYLRDE
;
A
#
# COMPACT_ATOMS: atom_id res chain seq x y z
N ASN A 1 -0.70 -18.24 3.79
CA ASN A 1 0.11 -17.97 2.61
C ASN A 1 1.62 -18.07 2.89
N ASP A 2 2.09 -17.69 4.05
CA ASP A 2 3.53 -17.74 4.41
C ASP A 2 4.13 -19.16 4.39
N THR A 3 3.28 -20.19 4.37
CA THR A 3 3.68 -21.58 4.29
C THR A 3 3.61 -22.13 2.86
N TYR A 4 2.67 -21.62 2.07
CA TYR A 4 2.40 -22.04 0.69
C TYR A 4 2.20 -20.80 -0.17
N ASN A 5 2.90 -20.68 -1.27
CA ASN A 5 2.76 -19.55 -2.19
C ASN A 5 1.44 -19.55 -2.99
N PHE A 6 0.41 -20.27 -2.51
CA PHE A 6 -0.88 -20.43 -3.18
C PHE A 6 -1.99 -20.74 -2.16
N LEU A 7 -3.22 -20.60 -2.60
CA LEU A 7 -4.44 -20.97 -1.87
C LEU A 7 -5.16 -22.10 -2.60
N LYS A 8 -5.44 -23.21 -1.93
CA LYS A 8 -6.32 -24.24 -2.49
C LYS A 8 -7.79 -23.90 -2.28
N ILE A 9 -8.65 -24.31 -3.20
CA ILE A 9 -10.11 -24.13 -3.08
C ILE A 9 -10.61 -24.65 -1.73
N GLY A 10 -10.08 -25.76 -1.24
CA GLY A 10 -10.38 -26.30 0.09
C GLY A 10 -10.08 -25.33 1.24
N HIS A 11 -9.04 -24.50 1.13
CA HIS A 11 -8.74 -23.47 2.12
C HIS A 11 -9.80 -22.35 2.11
N LEU A 12 -10.25 -21.92 0.93
CA LEU A 12 -11.31 -20.93 0.78
C LEU A 12 -12.65 -21.43 1.33
N HIS A 13 -12.99 -22.69 1.11
CA HIS A 13 -14.15 -23.33 1.71
C HIS A 13 -14.08 -23.33 3.25
N ALA A 14 -12.93 -23.69 3.81
CA ALA A 14 -12.74 -23.69 5.26
C ALA A 14 -12.88 -22.29 5.86
N LEU A 15 -12.33 -21.28 5.18
CA LEU A 15 -12.42 -19.87 5.58
C LEU A 15 -13.88 -19.35 5.52
N ALA A 16 -14.59 -19.64 4.43
CA ALA A 16 -16.00 -19.28 4.27
C ALA A 16 -16.86 -19.83 5.42
N LYS A 17 -16.64 -21.10 5.77
CA LYS A 17 -17.31 -21.75 6.89
C LYS A 17 -16.95 -21.12 8.23
N LEU A 18 -15.68 -20.81 8.45
CA LEU A 18 -15.19 -20.17 9.69
C LEU A 18 -15.81 -18.79 9.89
N LEU A 19 -15.87 -17.99 8.83
CA LEU A 19 -16.39 -16.62 8.86
C LEU A 19 -17.93 -16.57 8.73
N SER A 20 -18.59 -17.69 8.45
CA SER A 20 -20.04 -17.75 8.19
C SER A 20 -20.48 -16.84 7.02
N ILE A 21 -19.69 -16.77 5.98
CA ILE A 21 -19.97 -16.04 4.72
C ILE A 21 -20.01 -17.02 3.55
N SER A 22 -20.47 -16.54 2.39
CA SER A 22 -20.56 -17.40 1.20
C SER A 22 -19.17 -17.69 0.62
N MET A 23 -19.02 -18.84 -0.05
CA MET A 23 -17.80 -19.18 -0.78
C MET A 23 -17.47 -18.15 -1.87
N VAL A 24 -18.52 -17.59 -2.49
CA VAL A 24 -18.35 -16.57 -3.56
C VAL A 24 -17.69 -15.31 -3.02
N GLU A 25 -18.11 -14.83 -1.85
CA GLU A 25 -17.50 -13.65 -1.20
C GLU A 25 -16.02 -13.88 -0.89
N VAL A 26 -15.66 -15.07 -0.39
CA VAL A 26 -14.25 -15.40 -0.12
C VAL A 26 -13.44 -15.50 -1.41
N TYR A 27 -14.01 -16.16 -2.44
CA TYR A 27 -13.35 -16.32 -3.73
C TYR A 27 -13.17 -14.98 -4.46
N GLU A 28 -14.18 -14.10 -4.41
CA GLU A 28 -14.12 -12.77 -5.01
C GLU A 28 -12.97 -11.95 -4.42
N VAL A 29 -12.83 -11.94 -3.09
CA VAL A 29 -11.73 -11.24 -2.42
C VAL A 29 -10.38 -11.89 -2.76
N ALA A 30 -10.28 -13.21 -2.66
CA ALA A 30 -9.01 -13.90 -2.93
C ALA A 30 -8.55 -13.73 -4.37
N SER A 31 -9.46 -13.79 -5.36
CA SER A 31 -9.14 -13.65 -6.78
C SER A 31 -8.85 -12.21 -7.21
N PHE A 32 -9.21 -11.23 -6.40
CA PHE A 32 -8.90 -9.82 -6.67
C PHE A 32 -7.40 -9.53 -6.58
N TYR A 33 -6.70 -10.16 -5.64
CA TYR A 33 -5.28 -9.90 -5.39
C TYR A 33 -4.38 -10.77 -6.28
N SER A 34 -3.53 -10.13 -7.06
CA SER A 34 -2.61 -10.80 -8.01
C SER A 34 -1.53 -11.68 -7.34
N HIS A 35 -1.32 -11.50 -6.03
CA HIS A 35 -0.39 -12.32 -5.25
C HIS A 35 -1.00 -13.64 -4.76
N PHE A 36 -2.32 -13.81 -4.87
CA PHE A 36 -2.98 -15.04 -4.49
C PHE A 36 -3.20 -15.94 -5.71
N ASP A 37 -2.42 -17.00 -5.80
CA ASP A 37 -2.71 -18.08 -6.72
C ASP A 37 -3.77 -19.00 -6.10
N ILE A 38 -4.90 -19.16 -6.79
CA ILE A 38 -5.98 -20.05 -6.36
C ILE A 38 -5.89 -21.30 -7.23
N LEU A 39 -5.70 -22.44 -6.60
CA LEU A 39 -5.53 -23.72 -7.25
C LEU A 39 -6.66 -24.69 -6.88
N ASP A 40 -7.09 -25.47 -7.84
CA ASP A 40 -7.88 -26.66 -7.57
C ASP A 40 -7.04 -27.71 -6.83
N ASP A 41 -7.71 -28.68 -6.17
CA ASP A 41 -7.02 -29.67 -5.34
C ASP A 41 -6.03 -30.53 -6.14
N ASP A 42 -6.31 -30.73 -7.42
CA ASP A 42 -5.52 -31.55 -8.36
C ASP A 42 -4.54 -30.73 -9.22
N GLU A 43 -4.53 -29.38 -9.07
CA GLU A 43 -3.63 -28.51 -9.83
C GLU A 43 -2.19 -28.58 -9.34
N ILE A 44 -1.27 -28.45 -10.31
CA ILE A 44 0.18 -28.44 -10.05
C ILE A 44 0.56 -27.12 -9.37
N GLU A 45 1.33 -27.21 -8.32
CA GLU A 45 1.84 -26.05 -7.59
C GLU A 45 2.70 -25.18 -8.50
N PRO A 46 2.57 -23.84 -8.38
CA PRO A 46 3.37 -22.91 -9.17
C PRO A 46 4.87 -23.05 -8.86
N ALA A 47 5.70 -22.59 -9.78
CA ALA A 47 7.14 -22.54 -9.56
C ALA A 47 7.48 -21.72 -8.28
N PRO A 48 8.54 -22.10 -7.56
CA PRO A 48 8.92 -21.46 -6.29
C PRO A 48 9.12 -19.95 -6.38
N ILE A 49 9.60 -19.48 -7.54
CA ILE A 49 9.85 -18.06 -7.78
C ILE A 49 8.88 -17.56 -8.83
N THR A 50 8.14 -16.51 -8.49
CA THR A 50 7.27 -15.81 -9.45
C THR A 50 7.89 -14.47 -9.80
N ILE A 51 8.02 -14.21 -11.10
CA ILE A 51 8.32 -12.87 -11.63
C ILE A 51 7.01 -12.28 -12.13
N ARG A 52 6.60 -11.16 -11.55
CA ARG A 52 5.43 -10.40 -11.98
C ARG A 52 5.90 -9.18 -12.78
N VAL A 53 5.48 -9.07 -14.02
CA VAL A 53 5.82 -7.92 -14.88
C VAL A 53 4.59 -7.04 -15.03
N CYS A 54 4.71 -5.78 -14.64
CA CYS A 54 3.61 -4.82 -14.71
C CYS A 54 3.18 -4.59 -16.18
N SER A 55 1.90 -4.83 -16.47
CA SER A 55 1.28 -4.63 -17.79
C SER A 55 0.33 -3.41 -17.83
N SER A 56 0.45 -2.49 -16.87
CA SER A 56 -0.33 -1.26 -16.91
C SER A 56 0.24 -0.25 -17.91
N ILE A 57 -0.62 0.64 -18.37
CA ILE A 57 -0.37 1.64 -19.43
C ILE A 57 1.02 2.27 -19.36
N THR A 58 1.43 2.78 -18.18
CA THR A 58 2.74 3.44 -18.05
C THR A 58 3.88 2.47 -18.36
N CYS A 59 3.84 1.24 -17.82
CA CYS A 59 4.89 0.25 -18.08
C CYS A 59 4.86 -0.23 -19.53
N GLU A 60 3.71 -0.35 -20.17
CA GLU A 60 3.58 -0.68 -21.59
C GLU A 60 4.24 0.39 -22.48
N LEU A 61 4.06 1.67 -22.17
CA LEU A 61 4.75 2.77 -22.86
C LEU A 61 6.28 2.69 -22.73
N PHE A 62 6.78 2.01 -21.70
CA PHE A 62 8.21 1.75 -21.46
C PHE A 62 8.62 0.31 -21.82
N ASN A 63 7.88 -0.34 -22.74
CA ASN A 63 8.20 -1.65 -23.32
C ASN A 63 8.15 -2.83 -22.31
N SER A 64 7.24 -2.84 -21.34
CA SER A 64 7.10 -3.94 -20.40
C SER A 64 6.69 -5.25 -21.08
N GLU A 65 5.93 -5.21 -22.18
CA GLU A 65 5.59 -6.39 -22.99
C GLU A 65 6.83 -7.06 -23.56
N LYS A 66 7.78 -6.27 -24.07
CA LYS A 66 9.06 -6.79 -24.54
C LYS A 66 9.87 -7.37 -23.39
N LEU A 67 9.92 -6.68 -22.25
CA LEU A 67 10.58 -7.18 -21.05
C LEU A 67 10.02 -8.54 -20.63
N PHE A 68 8.69 -8.68 -20.62
CA PHE A 68 8.00 -9.94 -20.32
C PHE A 68 8.48 -11.07 -21.24
N SER A 69 8.43 -10.84 -22.56
CA SER A 69 8.86 -11.82 -23.57
C SER A 69 10.32 -12.18 -23.40
N ASP A 70 11.20 -11.20 -23.23
CA ASP A 70 12.63 -11.41 -23.07
C ASP A 70 12.97 -12.22 -21.80
N ILE A 71 12.18 -12.06 -20.71
CA ILE A 71 12.37 -12.86 -19.49
C ILE A 71 11.84 -14.30 -19.68
N VAL A 72 10.69 -14.46 -20.33
CA VAL A 72 10.14 -15.79 -20.65
C VAL A 72 11.11 -16.60 -21.52
N ASP A 73 11.71 -15.97 -22.53
CA ASP A 73 12.64 -16.60 -23.45
C ASP A 73 13.94 -17.10 -22.76
N LYS A 74 14.28 -16.54 -21.59
CA LYS A 74 15.40 -17.02 -20.77
C LYS A 74 15.18 -18.41 -20.18
N ASN A 75 13.93 -18.83 -20.07
CA ASN A 75 13.55 -20.15 -19.52
C ASN A 75 14.30 -20.49 -18.21
N ILE A 76 14.27 -19.58 -17.27
CA ILE A 76 15.00 -19.70 -15.99
C ILE A 76 14.36 -20.83 -15.17
N LYS A 77 15.20 -21.73 -14.69
CA LYS A 77 14.74 -22.88 -13.91
C LYS A 77 14.05 -22.47 -12.61
N ASP A 78 12.98 -23.16 -12.26
CA ASP A 78 12.20 -22.96 -11.03
C ASP A 78 11.56 -21.55 -10.92
N VAL A 79 11.38 -20.88 -12.08
CA VAL A 79 10.80 -19.54 -12.20
C VAL A 79 9.61 -19.59 -13.13
N ARG A 80 8.51 -18.94 -12.74
CA ARG A 80 7.41 -18.58 -13.65
C ARG A 80 7.35 -17.08 -13.86
N VAL A 81 6.88 -16.67 -15.02
CA VAL A 81 6.70 -15.25 -15.36
C VAL A 81 5.21 -15.00 -15.60
N VAL A 82 4.64 -14.02 -14.94
CA VAL A 82 3.23 -13.66 -15.08
C VAL A 82 3.09 -12.15 -15.31
N SER A 83 2.02 -11.78 -16.00
CA SER A 83 1.59 -10.39 -16.09
C SER A 83 0.92 -9.97 -14.80
N ALA A 84 1.15 -8.73 -14.38
CA ALA A 84 0.57 -8.18 -13.15
C ALA A 84 0.00 -6.77 -13.36
N PRO A 85 -0.97 -6.35 -12.54
CA PRO A 85 -1.50 -4.98 -12.55
C PRO A 85 -0.44 -3.96 -12.13
N CYS A 86 -0.85 -2.70 -12.04
CA CYS A 86 0.03 -1.62 -11.61
C CYS A 86 0.52 -1.84 -10.17
N MET A 87 1.83 -1.77 -9.96
CA MET A 87 2.51 -1.93 -8.67
C MET A 87 2.76 -0.59 -7.96
N GLY A 88 2.09 0.50 -8.35
CA GLY A 88 2.26 1.82 -7.75
C GLY A 88 3.64 2.47 -7.97
N ARG A 89 4.47 1.97 -8.91
CA ARG A 89 5.84 2.46 -9.15
C ARG A 89 6.02 3.05 -10.55
N CYS A 90 4.99 3.71 -11.07
CA CYS A 90 4.98 4.26 -12.44
C CYS A 90 6.09 5.28 -12.71
N PHE A 91 6.64 5.91 -11.66
CA PHE A 91 7.78 6.84 -11.77
C PHE A 91 9.08 6.15 -12.22
N SER A 92 9.17 4.84 -12.11
CA SER A 92 10.36 4.03 -12.42
C SER A 92 10.10 2.94 -13.46
N ALA A 93 9.11 3.16 -14.33
CA ALA A 93 8.72 2.21 -15.38
C ALA A 93 9.90 1.89 -16.36
N PRO A 94 9.94 0.65 -16.94
CA PRO A 94 9.08 -0.47 -16.62
C PRO A 94 9.46 -1.11 -15.28
N VAL A 95 8.47 -1.71 -14.61
CA VAL A 95 8.64 -2.32 -13.29
C VAL A 95 8.28 -3.80 -13.36
N CYS A 96 9.03 -4.62 -12.65
CA CYS A 96 8.65 -5.97 -12.31
C CYS A 96 8.94 -6.28 -10.85
N GLU A 97 8.42 -7.39 -10.37
CA GLU A 97 8.66 -7.92 -9.05
C GLU A 97 9.21 -9.34 -9.16
N VAL A 98 10.21 -9.69 -8.36
CA VAL A 98 10.76 -11.04 -8.25
C VAL A 98 10.58 -11.50 -6.80
N GLY A 99 9.69 -12.46 -6.59
CA GLY A 99 9.20 -12.77 -5.25
C GLY A 99 8.38 -11.61 -4.71
N HIS A 100 8.90 -10.87 -3.73
CA HIS A 100 8.34 -9.61 -3.19
C HIS A 100 9.27 -8.41 -3.41
N ARG A 101 10.38 -8.60 -4.13
CA ARG A 101 11.32 -7.51 -4.42
C ARG A 101 10.97 -6.82 -5.72
N HIS A 102 10.61 -5.54 -5.64
CA HIS A 102 10.38 -4.70 -6.79
C HIS A 102 11.70 -4.31 -7.48
N ILE A 103 11.67 -4.28 -8.81
CA ILE A 103 12.79 -3.86 -9.64
C ILE A 103 12.38 -2.64 -10.46
N ASP A 104 12.90 -1.50 -10.06
CA ASP A 104 12.73 -0.23 -10.77
C ASP A 104 13.57 -0.17 -12.05
N TYR A 105 13.02 0.46 -13.12
CA TYR A 105 13.66 0.48 -14.43
C TYR A 105 14.12 -0.93 -14.83
N ALA A 106 13.18 -1.85 -14.78
CA ALA A 106 13.41 -3.28 -14.89
C ALA A 106 14.06 -3.65 -16.24
N SER A 107 14.98 -4.59 -16.18
CA SER A 107 15.62 -5.19 -17.34
C SER A 107 15.94 -6.65 -17.04
N VAL A 108 16.09 -7.46 -18.07
CA VAL A 108 16.46 -8.89 -17.92
C VAL A 108 17.69 -9.05 -17.03
N LYS A 109 18.72 -8.22 -17.24
CA LYS A 109 19.96 -8.27 -16.44
C LYS A 109 19.72 -8.02 -14.94
N LYS A 110 18.83 -7.06 -14.59
CA LYS A 110 18.48 -6.80 -13.18
C LYS A 110 17.70 -7.95 -12.57
N VAL A 111 16.81 -8.56 -13.34
CA VAL A 111 16.05 -9.73 -12.92
C VAL A 111 16.99 -10.91 -12.65
N GLU A 112 17.90 -11.21 -13.58
CA GLU A 112 18.90 -12.27 -13.41
C GLU A 112 19.75 -12.03 -12.14
N LEU A 113 20.16 -10.79 -11.89
CA LEU A 113 20.94 -10.43 -10.69
C LEU A 113 20.18 -10.73 -9.40
N VAL A 114 18.91 -10.36 -9.31
CA VAL A 114 18.07 -10.61 -8.11
C VAL A 114 17.88 -12.11 -7.88
N ILE A 115 17.75 -12.90 -8.95
CA ILE A 115 17.62 -14.36 -8.85
C ILE A 115 18.93 -14.99 -8.37
N ASP A 116 20.08 -14.52 -8.89
CA ASP A 116 21.40 -15.02 -8.50
C ASP A 116 21.73 -14.67 -7.05
N GLU A 117 21.35 -13.48 -6.59
CA GLU A 117 21.51 -13.02 -5.19
C GLU A 117 20.56 -13.74 -4.23
N LYS A 118 19.48 -14.34 -4.73
CA LYS A 118 18.40 -14.96 -3.91
C LYS A 118 17.82 -14.03 -2.84
N HIS A 119 17.77 -12.74 -3.14
CA HIS A 119 17.20 -11.73 -2.25
C HIS A 119 15.84 -11.28 -2.80
N PHE A 120 14.78 -11.93 -2.35
CA PHE A 120 13.41 -11.78 -2.85
C PHE A 120 12.52 -10.90 -1.96
N GLU A 121 13.06 -10.38 -0.86
CA GLU A 121 12.35 -9.51 0.07
C GLU A 121 12.37 -8.07 -0.41
N PRO A 122 11.35 -7.26 -0.07
CA PRO A 122 11.29 -5.85 -0.39
C PRO A 122 12.51 -5.10 0.16
N GLU A 123 13.04 -4.17 -0.62
CA GLU A 123 14.03 -3.22 -0.12
C GLU A 123 13.32 -2.10 0.67
N ILE A 124 13.76 -1.89 1.91
CA ILE A 124 13.29 -0.77 2.72
C ILE A 124 14.00 0.49 2.24
N PRO A 125 13.28 1.49 1.70
CA PRO A 125 13.91 2.74 1.27
C PRO A 125 14.46 3.53 2.46
N ASN A 126 15.39 4.45 2.20
CA ASN A 126 15.82 5.39 3.23
C ASN A 126 14.63 6.22 3.71
N TYR A 127 14.42 6.25 5.00
CA TYR A 127 13.31 6.96 5.64
C TYR A 127 13.79 7.79 6.84
N GLU A 128 13.00 8.80 7.18
CA GLU A 128 13.19 9.60 8.38
C GLU A 128 12.70 8.83 9.60
N GLY A 129 13.64 8.39 10.44
CA GLY A 129 13.32 7.66 11.67
C GLY A 129 12.83 8.58 12.79
N LEU A 130 12.36 7.98 13.88
CA LEU A 130 11.78 8.71 15.02
C LEU A 130 12.75 9.75 15.60
N GLU A 131 13.99 9.38 15.84
CA GLU A 131 14.99 10.29 16.44
C GLU A 131 15.26 11.49 15.52
N GLU A 132 15.44 11.27 14.23
CA GLU A 132 15.65 12.33 13.26
C GLU A 132 14.44 13.26 13.16
N TYR A 133 13.23 12.71 13.13
CA TYR A 133 11.99 13.47 13.10
C TYR A 133 11.84 14.34 14.36
N GLN A 134 12.11 13.80 15.54
CA GLN A 134 12.07 14.53 16.81
C GLN A 134 13.13 15.66 16.88
N LEU A 135 14.35 15.42 16.38
CA LEU A 135 15.40 16.43 16.32
C LEU A 135 14.99 17.63 15.44
N LYS A 136 14.21 17.39 14.40
CA LYS A 136 13.64 18.45 13.52
C LYS A 136 12.41 19.14 14.13
N GLY A 137 11.98 18.72 15.32
CA GLY A 137 10.82 19.31 16.01
C GLY A 137 9.52 18.52 15.86
N GLY A 138 9.60 17.33 15.32
CA GLY A 138 8.45 16.44 15.20
C GLY A 138 7.82 16.07 16.54
N TYR A 139 6.53 15.81 16.53
CA TYR A 139 5.64 15.54 17.66
C TYR A 139 5.45 16.71 18.66
N LYS A 140 6.08 17.87 18.46
CA LYS A 140 5.86 19.05 19.33
C LYS A 140 4.47 19.63 19.23
N VAL A 141 3.86 19.58 18.03
CA VAL A 141 2.49 20.04 17.83
C VAL A 141 1.52 19.10 18.50
N LEU A 142 1.69 17.79 18.32
CA LEU A 142 0.88 16.79 19.02
C LEU A 142 1.01 16.93 20.55
N GLU A 143 2.22 17.10 21.07
CA GLU A 143 2.46 17.34 22.50
C GLU A 143 1.73 18.59 22.99
N ALA A 144 1.74 19.68 22.21
CA ALA A 144 1.02 20.90 22.56
C ALA A 144 -0.50 20.69 22.59
N CYS A 145 -1.04 19.88 21.67
CA CYS A 145 -2.44 19.46 21.65
C CYS A 145 -2.81 18.65 22.91
N ILE A 146 -2.07 17.61 23.20
CA ILE A 146 -2.36 16.70 24.32
C ILE A 146 -2.21 17.41 25.67
N THR A 147 -1.24 18.30 25.81
CA THR A 147 -1.00 19.06 27.06
C THR A 147 -1.93 20.28 27.22
N GLY A 148 -2.83 20.54 26.25
CA GLY A 148 -3.75 21.66 26.28
C GLY A 148 -3.10 23.03 26.03
N ARG A 149 -1.87 23.07 25.52
CA ARG A 149 -1.21 24.31 25.06
C ARG A 149 -1.81 24.81 23.74
N LEU A 150 -2.39 23.92 22.94
CA LEU A 150 -3.21 24.21 21.78
C LEU A 150 -4.60 23.62 21.98
N SER A 151 -5.61 24.39 21.71
CA SER A 151 -7.01 23.94 21.72
C SER A 151 -7.43 23.39 20.35
N VAL A 152 -8.49 22.59 20.33
CA VAL A 152 -9.10 22.08 19.08
C VAL A 152 -9.49 23.23 18.15
N ASN A 153 -10.05 24.31 18.69
CA ASN A 153 -10.47 25.46 17.89
C ASN A 153 -9.28 26.17 17.22
N GLU A 154 -8.15 26.30 17.91
CA GLU A 154 -6.93 26.89 17.33
C GLU A 154 -6.40 26.02 16.19
N VAL A 155 -6.35 24.70 16.36
CA VAL A 155 -5.91 23.77 15.31
C VAL A 155 -6.83 23.84 14.09
N ILE A 156 -8.15 23.83 14.28
CA ILE A 156 -9.12 23.94 13.18
C ILE A 156 -9.03 25.29 12.48
N THR A 157 -8.83 26.36 13.24
CA THR A 157 -8.66 27.73 12.69
C THR A 157 -7.40 27.80 11.82
N GLU A 158 -6.28 27.23 12.29
CA GLU A 158 -5.04 27.18 11.54
C GLU A 158 -5.19 26.37 10.24
N LEU A 159 -5.82 25.20 10.31
CA LEU A 159 -6.12 24.39 9.11
C LEU A 159 -7.00 25.14 8.11
N SER A 160 -7.99 25.91 8.60
CA SER A 160 -8.89 26.68 7.74
C SER A 160 -8.15 27.86 7.09
N SER A 161 -7.28 28.55 7.83
CA SER A 161 -6.47 29.66 7.31
C SER A 161 -5.38 29.20 6.35
N SER A 162 -4.80 28.02 6.57
CA SER A 162 -3.82 27.42 5.66
C SER A 162 -4.40 27.00 4.31
N SER A 163 -5.73 26.96 4.18
CA SER A 163 -6.45 26.48 2.99
C SER A 163 -6.12 25.03 2.63
N LEU A 164 -5.69 24.21 3.58
CA LEU A 164 -5.41 22.80 3.37
C LEU A 164 -6.68 22.04 2.94
N LYS A 165 -6.56 21.28 1.86
CA LYS A 165 -7.66 20.53 1.26
C LYS A 165 -7.28 19.07 1.11
N GLY A 166 -8.32 18.22 1.06
CA GLY A 166 -8.13 16.81 0.70
C GLY A 166 -7.61 16.66 -0.73
N LEU A 167 -6.69 15.74 -0.94
CA LEU A 167 -6.07 15.45 -2.24
C LEU A 167 -6.70 14.27 -2.97
N GLY A 168 -7.82 13.72 -2.48
CA GLY A 168 -8.55 12.63 -3.11
C GLY A 168 -9.54 13.04 -4.21
N GLY A 169 -9.33 14.18 -4.86
CA GLY A 169 -10.13 14.66 -6.00
C GLY A 169 -11.13 15.76 -5.65
N ALA A 170 -11.95 15.60 -4.60
CA ALA A 170 -12.99 16.58 -4.23
C ALA A 170 -12.44 17.92 -3.70
N GLY A 171 -11.21 17.96 -3.22
CA GLY A 171 -10.60 19.18 -2.71
C GLY A 171 -11.33 19.82 -1.52
N PHE A 172 -11.96 18.98 -0.67
CA PHE A 172 -12.74 19.49 0.45
C PHE A 172 -11.82 20.10 1.53
N PRO A 173 -12.13 21.29 2.10
CA PRO A 173 -11.32 21.95 3.12
C PRO A 173 -11.21 21.08 4.39
N THR A 174 -9.99 20.80 4.84
CA THR A 174 -9.73 19.90 5.95
C THR A 174 -10.30 20.42 7.28
N GLY A 175 -10.11 21.71 7.60
CA GLY A 175 -10.68 22.33 8.80
C GLY A 175 -12.20 22.20 8.86
N LYS A 176 -12.88 22.47 7.75
CA LYS A 176 -14.34 22.31 7.59
C LYS A 176 -14.81 20.86 7.84
N LYS A 177 -14.06 19.88 7.30
CA LYS A 177 -14.38 18.48 7.51
C LYS A 177 -14.33 18.12 9.01
N TRP A 178 -13.32 18.59 9.72
CA TRP A 178 -13.19 18.31 11.14
C TRP A 178 -14.27 19.02 11.98
N GLU A 179 -14.65 20.26 11.63
CA GLU A 179 -15.81 20.94 12.25
C GLU A 179 -17.09 20.13 12.11
N PHE A 180 -17.38 19.60 10.93
CA PHE A 180 -18.57 18.78 10.71
C PHE A 180 -18.56 17.50 11.54
N VAL A 181 -17.43 16.81 11.60
CA VAL A 181 -17.29 15.60 12.41
C VAL A 181 -17.46 15.91 13.90
N LEU A 182 -16.94 17.02 14.40
CA LEU A 182 -17.11 17.46 15.78
C LEU A 182 -18.57 17.75 16.15
N ALA A 183 -19.40 18.15 15.19
CA ALA A 183 -20.82 18.41 15.41
C ALA A 183 -21.65 17.12 15.54
N GLU A 184 -21.12 15.99 15.12
CA GLU A 184 -21.80 14.69 15.20
C GLU A 184 -21.63 14.06 16.59
N PRO A 185 -22.60 13.23 17.04
CA PRO A 185 -22.51 12.53 18.32
C PRO A 185 -21.34 11.52 18.35
N GLU A 186 -20.92 11.17 19.55
CA GLU A 186 -19.98 10.07 19.79
C GLU A 186 -20.71 8.71 19.75
N PRO A 187 -20.00 7.59 19.45
CA PRO A 187 -18.55 7.51 19.20
C PRO A 187 -18.18 8.02 17.78
N ARG A 188 -17.03 8.72 17.68
CA ARG A 188 -16.48 9.15 16.39
C ARG A 188 -15.34 8.22 15.99
N LEU A 189 -15.32 7.87 14.71
CA LEU A 189 -14.30 7.00 14.13
C LEU A 189 -13.53 7.77 13.05
N MET A 190 -12.28 7.44 12.88
CA MET A 190 -11.43 7.99 11.81
C MET A 190 -10.93 6.88 10.91
N ALA A 191 -11.15 7.01 9.61
CA ALA A 191 -10.56 6.15 8.60
C ALA A 191 -9.54 6.97 7.79
N VAL A 192 -8.29 6.56 7.84
CA VAL A 192 -7.22 7.11 7.01
C VAL A 192 -7.13 6.24 5.77
N ASN A 193 -7.57 6.79 4.65
CA ASN A 193 -7.49 6.10 3.37
C ASN A 193 -6.09 6.34 2.77
N ALA A 194 -5.27 5.31 2.78
CA ALA A 194 -3.97 5.24 2.13
C ALA A 194 -3.94 4.12 1.06
N ASP A 195 -5.12 3.74 0.56
CA ASP A 195 -5.28 2.84 -0.59
C ASP A 195 -5.09 3.63 -1.88
N GLU A 196 -3.93 3.48 -2.50
CA GLU A 196 -3.50 4.22 -3.69
C GLU A 196 -3.58 3.34 -4.93
N GLY A 197 -4.81 3.03 -5.36
CA GLY A 197 -5.11 2.08 -6.43
C GLY A 197 -5.02 2.61 -7.86
N GLU A 198 -4.98 3.93 -8.08
CA GLU A 198 -4.98 4.50 -9.41
C GLU A 198 -3.60 4.41 -10.07
N PRO A 199 -3.51 3.85 -11.30
CA PRO A 199 -2.25 3.81 -12.04
C PRO A 199 -1.62 5.20 -12.20
N GLY A 200 -0.32 5.31 -11.92
CA GLY A 200 0.42 6.57 -11.99
C GLY A 200 0.44 7.37 -10.70
N THR A 201 -0.28 6.96 -9.64
CA THR A 201 -0.24 7.59 -8.32
C THR A 201 0.73 6.86 -7.38
N PHE A 202 1.46 7.63 -6.57
CA PHE A 202 2.44 7.10 -5.60
C PHE A 202 2.70 8.07 -4.43
N LYS A 203 1.84 9.06 -4.23
CA LYS A 203 2.00 10.08 -3.19
C LYS A 203 1.89 9.52 -1.77
N ASP A 204 0.91 8.64 -1.53
CA ASP A 204 0.64 8.07 -0.22
C ASP A 204 1.75 7.09 0.15
N ARG A 205 2.12 6.21 -0.76
CA ARG A 205 3.25 5.29 -0.61
C ARG A 205 4.55 6.05 -0.30
N TYR A 206 4.83 7.14 -1.03
CA TYR A 206 6.02 7.95 -0.79
C TYR A 206 6.11 8.44 0.66
N HIS A 207 5.02 8.97 1.20
CA HIS A 207 4.99 9.47 2.57
C HIS A 207 5.05 8.36 3.61
N LEU A 208 4.34 7.26 3.40
CA LEU A 208 4.37 6.11 4.29
C LEU A 208 5.77 5.50 4.39
N GLU A 209 6.47 5.38 3.27
CA GLU A 209 7.80 4.78 3.20
C GLU A 209 8.92 5.73 3.68
N ARG A 210 8.80 7.05 3.49
CA ARG A 210 9.92 7.97 3.68
C ARG A 210 9.76 8.94 4.83
N THR A 211 8.54 9.33 5.16
CA THR A 211 8.23 10.26 6.24
C THR A 211 7.11 9.73 7.16
N PRO A 212 7.25 8.47 7.66
CA PRO A 212 6.17 7.81 8.40
C PRO A 212 5.77 8.56 9.66
N HIS A 213 6.71 9.20 10.35
CA HIS A 213 6.41 9.95 11.57
C HIS A 213 5.63 11.23 11.33
N GLN A 214 5.82 11.89 10.19
CA GLN A 214 5.01 13.05 9.79
C GLN A 214 3.56 12.63 9.52
N PHE A 215 3.37 11.49 8.85
CA PHE A 215 2.05 10.90 8.64
C PHE A 215 1.38 10.54 9.97
N LEU A 216 2.09 9.83 10.86
CA LEU A 216 1.57 9.42 12.17
C LEU A 216 1.22 10.62 13.05
N GLU A 217 2.05 11.66 13.10
CA GLU A 217 1.75 12.87 13.88
C GLU A 217 0.50 13.55 13.35
N GLY A 218 0.36 13.73 12.04
CA GLY A 218 -0.81 14.33 11.42
C GLY A 218 -2.09 13.53 11.69
N MET A 219 -2.02 12.21 11.61
CA MET A 219 -3.13 11.30 11.95
C MET A 219 -3.54 11.44 13.43
N LEU A 220 -2.57 11.45 14.34
CA LEU A 220 -2.84 11.56 15.78
C LEU A 220 -3.41 12.92 16.17
N ILE A 221 -2.93 14.02 15.57
CA ILE A 221 -3.52 15.34 15.73
C ILE A 221 -4.96 15.36 15.23
N GLY A 222 -5.23 14.77 14.07
CA GLY A 222 -6.58 14.66 13.52
C GLY A 222 -7.52 13.86 14.44
N ALA A 223 -7.06 12.71 14.92
CA ALA A 223 -7.82 11.87 15.84
C ALA A 223 -8.15 12.60 17.16
N TRP A 224 -7.16 13.29 17.73
CA TRP A 224 -7.35 14.11 18.91
C TRP A 224 -8.32 15.26 18.65
N ALA A 225 -8.17 15.97 17.54
CA ALA A 225 -9.01 17.13 17.23
C ALA A 225 -10.50 16.81 17.06
N ILE A 226 -10.83 15.63 16.52
CA ILE A 226 -12.22 15.19 16.37
C ILE A 226 -12.71 14.30 17.52
N ASN A 227 -11.89 14.08 18.55
CA ASN A 227 -12.14 13.12 19.62
C ASN A 227 -12.54 11.73 19.11
N ALA A 228 -11.71 11.17 18.22
CA ALA A 228 -11.94 9.85 17.66
C ALA A 228 -11.63 8.77 18.69
N GLU A 229 -12.56 7.83 18.86
CA GLU A 229 -12.37 6.65 19.73
C GLU A 229 -11.41 5.64 19.10
N THR A 230 -11.50 5.48 17.79
CA THR A 230 -10.70 4.49 17.04
C THR A 230 -10.27 5.08 15.70
N VAL A 231 -9.04 4.76 15.31
CA VAL A 231 -8.48 5.11 14.00
C VAL A 231 -8.19 3.82 13.24
N PHE A 232 -8.66 3.75 12.02
CA PHE A 232 -8.35 2.68 11.05
C PHE A 232 -7.46 3.25 9.96
N ILE A 233 -6.39 2.54 9.63
CA ILE A 233 -5.56 2.87 8.48
C ILE A 233 -5.85 1.80 7.41
N TYR A 234 -6.37 2.23 6.28
CA TYR A 234 -6.66 1.36 5.15
C TYR A 234 -5.52 1.47 4.15
N LEU A 235 -4.76 0.38 4.03
CA LEU A 235 -3.57 0.27 3.19
C LEU A 235 -3.82 -0.76 2.09
N ARG A 236 -3.16 -0.57 0.98
CA ARG A 236 -3.00 -1.57 -0.06
C ARG A 236 -1.69 -2.32 0.20
N ASP A 237 -1.74 -3.65 0.09
CA ASP A 237 -0.58 -4.52 0.18
C ASP A 237 -0.07 -4.81 -1.24
N GLU A 238 0.88 -4.03 -1.72
CA GLU A 238 1.62 -4.25 -2.97
C GLU A 238 3.04 -3.70 -2.89
#